data_5f88e91885a3dcbdddcfa516d86522c3
#
_entry.id   5f88e91885a3dcbdddcfa516d86522c3
#
_cell.length_a   1.000
_cell.length_b   1.000
_cell.length_c   1.000
_cell.angle_alpha   90.00
_cell.angle_beta   90.00
_cell.angle_gamma   90.00
#
_symmetry.space_group_name_H-M   'P 1'
#
loop_
_entity.id
_entity.type
_entity.pdbx_description
1 polymer ?
#
loop_
_entity_poly.entity_id
_entity_poly.type
_entity_poly.pdbx_seq_one_letter_code
_entity_poly.pdbx_strand_id
1 'polypeptide(L)'
;MNEETKNGRAEAVNPLALKAVLVVDDDKQLASALQWILADENYLVDVAFDGEEALLKVRVHEYDVVICDVMMPRLRGDEFYVQARKLRPDLTNRFIFITGFGADKDIREFLDARRLKHLIKPFPIQELIARVKELLAEKR
;
A
#
# COMPACT_ATOMS: atom_id res chain seq x y z
N MET A 1 -16.68 0.50 -24.71
CA MET A 1 -16.34 0.89 -24.45
C MET A 1 -15.84 1.51 -24.00
N ASN A 2 -15.64 1.57 -23.75
CA ASN A 2 -14.99 2.06 -23.21
C ASN A 2 -14.81 2.87 -22.46
N GLU A 3 -15.16 3.22 -22.40
CA GLU A 3 -14.99 4.04 -21.59
C GLU A 3 -14.16 4.00 -20.69
N GLU A 4 -13.93 3.23 -20.49
CA GLU A 4 -13.14 2.94 -19.63
C GLU A 4 -11.96 3.44 -19.43
N THR A 5 -11.43 3.50 -20.07
CA THR A 5 -10.15 4.02 -19.98
C THR A 5 -10.08 5.27 -19.22
N LYS A 6 -11.16 5.93 -19.07
CA LYS A 6 -11.15 7.22 -18.44
C LYS A 6 -10.80 7.17 -17.00
N ASN A 7 -11.08 6.07 -16.34
CA ASN A 7 -10.86 6.02 -14.94
C ASN A 7 -9.60 5.34 -14.53
N GLY A 8 -8.78 5.03 -15.45
CA GLY A 8 -7.53 4.48 -15.12
C GLY A 8 -7.49 2.98 -15.20
N ARG A 9 -6.38 2.50 -14.77
CA ARG A 9 -5.92 1.20 -15.06
C ARG A 9 -6.80 0.07 -14.55
N ALA A 10 -7.22 0.17 -13.30
CA ALA A 10 -7.88 -0.98 -12.67
C ALA A 10 -9.19 -1.30 -13.33
N GLU A 11 -9.95 -0.29 -13.72
CA GLU A 11 -11.24 -0.51 -14.33
C GLU A 11 -11.15 -0.88 -15.78
N ALA A 12 -10.22 -0.24 -16.50
CA ALA A 12 -10.13 -0.44 -17.93
C ALA A 12 -9.47 -1.75 -18.30
N VAL A 13 -8.53 -2.24 -17.48
CA VAL A 13 -7.68 -3.36 -17.85
C VAL A 13 -7.66 -4.47 -16.83
N ASN A 14 -8.74 -4.64 -16.08
CA ASN A 14 -8.79 -5.68 -15.07
C ASN A 14 -9.89 -6.71 -15.38
N PRO A 15 -9.81 -7.40 -16.54
CA PRO A 15 -10.85 -8.34 -16.92
C PRO A 15 -10.86 -9.59 -16.05
N LEU A 16 -9.75 -9.88 -15.34
CA LEU A 16 -9.67 -11.04 -14.48
C LEU A 16 -10.00 -10.70 -13.02
N ALA A 17 -10.45 -9.48 -12.76
CA ALA A 17 -10.77 -9.00 -11.41
C ALA A 17 -9.59 -9.17 -10.45
N LEU A 18 -8.38 -8.86 -10.93
CA LEU A 18 -7.20 -8.94 -10.10
C LEU A 18 -7.25 -7.88 -9.00
N LYS A 19 -6.71 -8.24 -7.84
CA LYS A 19 -6.64 -7.28 -6.74
C LYS A 19 -5.55 -6.25 -7.00
N ALA A 20 -5.81 -5.02 -6.59
CA ALA A 20 -4.92 -3.89 -6.83
C ALA A 20 -4.15 -3.54 -5.57
N VAL A 21 -2.84 -3.40 -5.70
CA VAL A 21 -1.94 -3.11 -4.60
C VAL A 21 -1.18 -1.82 -4.90
N LEU A 22 -1.09 -0.93 -3.92
CA LEU A 22 -0.24 0.26 -4.02
C LEU A 22 0.95 0.07 -3.09
N VAL A 23 2.16 0.20 -3.64
CA VAL A 23 3.41 0.16 -2.88
C VAL A 23 3.92 1.58 -2.74
N VAL A 24 4.11 2.04 -1.51
CA VAL A 24 4.57 3.39 -1.23
C VAL A 24 5.89 3.31 -0.49
N ASP A 25 6.98 3.69 -1.15
CA ASP A 25 8.32 3.62 -0.58
C ASP A 25 9.24 4.53 -1.38
N ASP A 26 10.02 5.36 -0.69
CA ASP A 26 10.97 6.26 -1.36
C ASP A 26 12.24 5.54 -1.82
N ASP A 27 12.47 4.33 -1.34
CA ASP A 27 13.54 3.48 -1.87
C ASP A 27 13.06 2.88 -3.18
N LYS A 28 13.50 3.46 -4.29
CA LYS A 28 13.00 3.07 -5.61
C LYS A 28 13.36 1.65 -5.98
N GLN A 29 14.52 1.17 -5.53
CA GLN A 29 14.92 -0.20 -5.81
C GLN A 29 14.02 -1.18 -5.09
N LEU A 30 13.75 -0.93 -3.81
CA LEU A 30 12.85 -1.79 -3.05
C LEU A 30 11.44 -1.75 -3.62
N ALA A 31 10.94 -0.56 -3.90
CA ALA A 31 9.59 -0.42 -4.46
C ALA A 31 9.45 -1.17 -5.78
N SER A 32 10.45 -1.06 -6.65
CA SER A 32 10.43 -1.76 -7.93
C SER A 32 10.50 -3.27 -7.74
N ALA A 33 11.32 -3.73 -6.79
CA ALA A 33 11.41 -5.16 -6.51
C ALA A 33 10.07 -5.70 -6.00
N LEU A 34 9.43 -4.96 -5.10
CA LEU A 34 8.12 -5.37 -4.59
C LEU A 34 7.07 -5.38 -5.68
N GLN A 35 7.14 -4.42 -6.61
CA GLN A 35 6.21 -4.39 -7.74
C GLN A 35 6.34 -5.68 -8.57
N TRP A 36 7.57 -6.08 -8.88
CA TRP A 36 7.82 -7.29 -9.65
C TRP A 36 7.32 -8.54 -8.92
N ILE A 37 7.66 -8.63 -7.63
CA ILE A 37 7.31 -9.80 -6.83
C ILE A 37 5.81 -9.95 -6.71
N LEU A 38 5.11 -8.85 -6.43
CA LEU A 38 3.67 -8.90 -6.25
C LEU A 38 2.94 -9.08 -7.59
N ALA A 39 3.47 -8.50 -8.66
CA ALA A 39 2.91 -8.73 -9.99
C ALA A 39 3.00 -10.21 -10.36
N ASP A 40 4.06 -10.88 -9.94
CA ASP A 40 4.22 -12.30 -10.17
C ASP A 40 3.20 -13.14 -9.38
N GLU A 41 2.62 -12.56 -8.33
CA GLU A 41 1.54 -13.19 -7.57
C GLU A 41 0.16 -12.82 -8.14
N ASN A 42 0.13 -12.25 -9.33
CA ASN A 42 -1.09 -11.90 -10.05
C ASN A 42 -1.84 -10.73 -9.45
N TYR A 43 -1.13 -9.77 -8.89
CA TYR A 43 -1.73 -8.51 -8.44
C TYR A 43 -1.44 -7.41 -9.45
N LEU A 44 -2.36 -6.45 -9.53
CA LEU A 44 -2.10 -5.19 -10.25
C LEU A 44 -1.38 -4.26 -9.28
N VAL A 45 -0.18 -3.83 -9.61
CA VAL A 45 0.66 -3.13 -8.65
C VAL A 45 1.05 -1.75 -9.19
N ASP A 46 0.69 -0.72 -8.43
CA ASP A 46 1.19 0.63 -8.66
C ASP A 46 2.22 0.98 -7.61
N VAL A 47 3.10 1.92 -7.93
CA VAL A 47 4.16 2.35 -7.03
C VAL A 47 4.08 3.87 -6.87
N ALA A 48 4.27 4.35 -5.66
CA ALA A 48 4.45 5.76 -5.35
C ALA A 48 5.72 5.91 -4.54
N PHE A 49 6.49 6.95 -4.81
CA PHE A 49 7.80 7.11 -4.18
C PHE A 49 7.81 8.09 -3.02
N ASP A 50 6.66 8.66 -2.70
CA ASP A 50 6.48 9.49 -1.51
C ASP A 50 4.99 9.58 -1.18
N GLY A 51 4.69 10.15 -0.01
CA GLY A 51 3.31 10.21 0.46
C GLY A 51 2.41 11.12 -0.36
N GLU A 52 2.97 12.19 -0.93
CA GLU A 52 2.16 13.08 -1.77
C GLU A 52 1.74 12.40 -3.06
N GLU A 53 2.67 11.71 -3.70
CA GLU A 53 2.36 10.94 -4.90
C GLU A 53 1.33 9.86 -4.58
N ALA A 54 1.50 9.18 -3.44
CA ALA A 54 0.57 8.14 -3.03
C ALA A 54 -0.83 8.71 -2.81
N LEU A 55 -0.92 9.90 -2.24
CA LEU A 55 -2.21 10.53 -1.98
C LEU A 55 -2.94 10.84 -3.29
N LEU A 56 -2.20 11.32 -4.30
CA LEU A 56 -2.79 11.56 -5.60
C LEU A 56 -3.31 10.28 -6.23
N LYS A 57 -2.57 9.18 -6.09
CA LYS A 57 -3.00 7.90 -6.65
C LYS A 57 -4.24 7.38 -5.95
N VAL A 58 -4.32 7.53 -4.65
CA VAL A 58 -5.48 7.09 -3.88
C VAL A 58 -6.74 7.87 -4.28
N ARG A 59 -6.58 9.12 -4.71
CA ARG A 59 -7.71 9.93 -5.14
C ARG A 59 -8.37 9.39 -6.41
N VAL A 60 -7.57 8.85 -7.32
CA VAL A 60 -8.05 8.51 -8.66
C VAL A 60 -8.17 7.02 -8.91
N HIS A 61 -7.59 6.19 -8.06
CA HIS A 61 -7.65 4.73 -8.23
C HIS A 61 -8.12 4.08 -6.94
N GLU A 62 -8.73 2.92 -7.08
CA GLU A 62 -9.11 2.11 -5.93
C GLU A 62 -8.08 1.01 -5.72
N TYR A 63 -7.70 0.81 -4.48
CA TYR A 63 -6.73 -0.21 -4.10
C TYR A 63 -7.33 -1.14 -3.06
N ASP A 64 -6.91 -2.40 -3.13
CA ASP A 64 -7.36 -3.41 -2.17
C ASP A 64 -6.39 -3.51 -0.99
N VAL A 65 -5.12 -3.18 -1.22
CA VAL A 65 -4.08 -3.19 -0.19
C VAL A 65 -3.10 -2.06 -0.48
N VAL A 66 -2.66 -1.38 0.58
CA VAL A 66 -1.58 -0.39 0.49
C VAL A 66 -0.43 -0.87 1.37
N ILE A 67 0.75 -1.03 0.77
CA ILE A 67 1.98 -1.36 1.49
C ILE A 67 2.77 -0.07 1.58
N CYS A 68 3.03 0.41 2.79
CA CYS A 68 3.54 1.76 2.98
C CYS A 68 4.69 1.81 3.96
N ASP A 69 5.84 2.33 3.51
CA ASP A 69 6.94 2.68 4.39
C ASP A 69 6.49 3.86 5.25
N VAL A 70 6.83 3.83 6.54
CA VAL A 70 6.45 4.92 7.43
C VAL A 70 7.36 6.11 7.25
N MET A 71 8.67 5.89 7.12
CA MET A 71 9.65 6.98 7.08
C MET A 71 9.96 7.38 5.66
N MET A 72 9.29 8.41 5.18
CA MET A 72 9.46 8.92 3.82
C MET A 72 9.54 10.44 3.85
N PRO A 73 10.22 11.04 2.85
CA PRO A 73 10.24 12.49 2.75
C PRO A 73 8.88 13.04 2.33
N ARG A 74 8.71 14.32 2.54
CA ARG A 74 7.54 15.12 2.21
C ARG A 74 6.33 14.78 3.06
N LEU A 75 5.74 13.61 2.91
CA LEU A 75 4.61 13.21 3.71
C LEU A 75 4.91 11.82 4.25
N ARG A 76 5.04 11.69 5.56
CA ARG A 76 5.35 10.42 6.20
C ARG A 76 4.19 9.44 6.02
N GLY A 77 4.50 8.16 6.13
CA GLY A 77 3.50 7.12 5.94
C GLY A 77 2.33 7.20 6.91
N ASP A 78 2.60 7.58 8.18
CA ASP A 78 1.52 7.74 9.15
C ASP A 78 0.63 8.93 8.80
N GLU A 79 1.21 10.02 8.33
CA GLU A 79 0.43 11.17 7.89
C GLU A 79 -0.35 10.87 6.62
N PHE A 80 0.27 10.14 5.70
CA PHE A 80 -0.41 9.69 4.50
C PHE A 80 -1.62 8.83 4.86
N TYR A 81 -1.45 7.90 5.79
CA TYR A 81 -2.55 7.04 6.24
C TYR A 81 -3.74 7.85 6.71
N VAL A 82 -3.49 8.85 7.57
CA VAL A 82 -4.57 9.67 8.12
C VAL A 82 -5.32 10.39 7.01
N GLN A 83 -4.60 10.92 6.03
CA GLN A 83 -5.24 11.63 4.92
C GLN A 83 -5.93 10.69 3.94
N ALA A 84 -5.31 9.54 3.68
CA ALA A 84 -5.87 8.57 2.75
C ALA A 84 -7.21 8.03 3.24
N ARG A 85 -7.31 7.75 4.53
CA ARG A 85 -8.56 7.21 5.07
C ARG A 85 -9.69 8.23 5.06
N LYS A 86 -9.37 9.52 5.07
CA LYS A 86 -10.39 10.55 4.91
C LYS A 86 -10.96 10.56 3.51
N LEU A 87 -10.10 10.33 2.52
CA LEU A 87 -10.52 10.27 1.12
C LEU A 87 -11.22 8.95 0.79
N ARG A 88 -10.72 7.88 1.35
CA ARG A 88 -11.19 6.52 1.08
C ARG A 88 -11.31 5.78 2.41
N PRO A 89 -12.43 5.93 3.12
CA PRO A 89 -12.58 5.29 4.43
C PRO A 89 -12.43 3.76 4.39
N ASP A 90 -12.72 3.14 3.26
CA ASP A 90 -12.57 1.71 3.10
C ASP A 90 -11.11 1.24 3.16
N LEU A 91 -10.15 2.16 3.05
CA LEU A 91 -8.74 1.80 3.19
C LEU A 91 -8.29 1.68 4.64
N THR A 92 -9.11 2.07 5.60
CA THR A 92 -8.71 2.13 7.00
C THR A 92 -8.02 0.85 7.49
N ASN A 93 -8.50 -0.31 7.09
CA ASN A 93 -7.95 -1.59 7.51
C ASN A 93 -7.28 -2.33 6.37
N ARG A 94 -6.79 -1.60 5.38
CA ARG A 94 -6.19 -2.21 4.18
C ARG A 94 -4.72 -1.87 4.04
N PHE A 95 -4.07 -1.41 5.11
CA PHE A 95 -2.65 -1.03 5.09
C PHE A 95 -1.79 -2.11 5.71
N ILE A 96 -0.60 -2.30 5.13
CA ILE A 96 0.50 -3.00 5.77
C ILE A 96 1.66 -2.02 5.81
N PHE A 97 2.07 -1.62 6.99
CA PHE A 97 3.18 -0.67 7.13
C PHE A 97 4.51 -1.41 7.18
N ILE A 98 5.53 -0.76 6.67
CA ILE A 98 6.89 -1.27 6.76
C ILE A 98 7.70 -0.27 7.58
N THR A 99 8.34 -0.74 8.65
CA THR A 99 9.13 0.11 9.54
C THR A 99 10.56 -0.40 9.60
N GLY A 100 11.48 0.51 9.88
CA GLY A 100 12.87 0.11 10.11
C GLY A 100 13.03 -0.47 11.51
N PHE A 101 14.07 -1.28 11.68
CA PHE A 101 14.46 -1.75 13.00
C PHE A 101 14.80 -0.54 13.84
N GLY A 102 14.28 -0.48 15.05
CA GLY A 102 14.52 0.66 15.93
C GLY A 102 13.62 1.86 15.64
N ALA A 103 12.48 1.64 14.99
CA ALA A 103 11.49 2.70 14.78
C ALA A 103 11.23 3.45 16.09
N ASP A 104 11.03 4.75 15.99
CA ASP A 104 10.89 5.56 17.19
C ASP A 104 9.56 5.26 17.91
N LYS A 105 9.49 5.78 19.13
CA LYS A 105 8.35 5.49 20.00
C LYS A 105 7.04 5.98 19.41
N ASP A 106 7.06 7.14 18.75
CA ASP A 106 5.84 7.70 18.18
C ASP A 106 5.26 6.82 17.10
N ILE A 107 6.12 6.24 16.26
CA ILE A 107 5.68 5.33 15.20
C ILE A 107 5.09 4.06 15.81
N ARG A 108 5.76 3.51 16.83
CA ARG A 108 5.26 2.30 17.47
C ARG A 108 3.91 2.54 18.12
N GLU A 109 3.75 3.68 18.78
CA GLU A 109 2.48 4.04 19.41
C GLU A 109 1.38 4.23 18.38
N PHE A 110 1.71 4.85 17.24
CA PHE A 110 0.76 5.02 16.17
C PHE A 110 0.23 3.68 15.67
N LEU A 111 1.14 2.74 15.41
CA LEU A 111 0.76 1.43 14.89
C LEU A 111 -0.03 0.62 15.92
N ASP A 112 0.42 0.63 17.18
CA ASP A 112 -0.19 -0.16 18.22
C ASP A 112 -1.58 0.35 18.59
N ALA A 113 -1.73 1.67 18.71
CA ALA A 113 -2.99 2.25 19.11
C ALA A 113 -4.10 1.95 18.12
N ARG A 114 -3.75 1.80 16.85
CA ARG A 114 -4.71 1.53 15.79
C ARG A 114 -4.73 0.07 15.36
N ARG A 115 -3.90 -0.77 15.99
CA ARG A 115 -3.76 -2.19 15.66
C ARG A 115 -3.48 -2.39 14.17
N LEU A 116 -2.59 -1.57 13.64
CA LEU A 116 -2.25 -1.63 12.22
C LEU A 116 -1.24 -2.72 11.95
N LYS A 117 -1.43 -3.42 10.85
CA LYS A 117 -0.50 -4.46 10.44
C LYS A 117 0.81 -3.85 10.01
N HIS A 118 1.92 -4.44 10.42
CA HIS A 118 3.22 -3.93 10.01
C HIS A 118 4.27 -5.04 10.01
N LEU A 119 5.34 -4.80 9.24
CA LEU A 119 6.52 -5.64 9.17
C LEU A 119 7.73 -4.79 9.47
N ILE A 120 8.74 -5.38 10.09
CA ILE A 120 9.99 -4.69 10.44
C ILE A 120 11.08 -5.12 9.45
N LYS A 121 11.77 -4.14 8.85
CA LYS A 121 12.91 -4.42 7.96
C LYS A 121 14.10 -4.92 8.76
N PRO A 122 14.83 -5.91 8.27
CA PRO A 122 14.56 -6.69 7.07
C PRO A 122 13.53 -7.79 7.35
N PHE A 123 12.72 -8.11 6.37
CA PHE A 123 11.71 -9.15 6.52
C PHE A 123 11.84 -10.15 5.35
N PRO A 124 11.49 -11.42 5.57
CA PRO A 124 11.44 -12.37 4.46
C PRO A 124 10.32 -11.98 3.50
N ILE A 125 10.59 -12.03 2.22
CA ILE A 125 9.59 -11.64 1.23
C ILE A 125 8.34 -12.52 1.33
N GLN A 126 8.51 -13.77 1.71
CA GLN A 126 7.38 -14.68 1.87
C GLN A 126 6.43 -14.21 2.95
N GLU A 127 6.94 -13.53 3.96
CA GLU A 127 6.09 -13.00 5.02
C GLU A 127 5.22 -11.87 4.51
N LEU A 128 5.77 -10.99 3.68
CA LEU A 128 4.98 -9.92 3.07
C LEU A 128 3.87 -10.51 2.19
N ILE A 129 4.22 -11.48 1.36
CA ILE A 129 3.24 -12.13 0.48
C ILE A 129 2.13 -12.74 1.32
N ALA A 130 2.48 -13.41 2.41
CA ALA A 130 1.49 -14.03 3.29
C ALA A 130 0.56 -12.99 3.91
N ARG A 131 1.11 -11.87 4.35
CA ARG A 131 0.30 -10.81 4.96
C ARG A 131 -0.65 -10.19 3.95
N VAL A 132 -0.19 -10.00 2.71
CA VAL A 132 -1.06 -9.47 1.67
C VAL A 132 -2.22 -10.42 1.42
N LYS A 133 -1.94 -11.72 1.33
CA LYS A 133 -2.99 -12.71 1.10
C LYS A 133 -3.99 -12.74 2.24
N GLU A 134 -3.50 -12.68 3.48
CA GLU A 134 -4.38 -12.65 4.65
C GLU A 134 -5.32 -11.45 4.61
N LEU A 135 -4.74 -10.29 4.30
CA LEU A 135 -5.52 -9.07 4.28
C LEU A 135 -6.57 -9.08 3.17
N LEU A 136 -6.22 -9.61 2.01
CA LEU A 136 -7.15 -9.71 0.90
C LEU A 136 -8.29 -10.70 1.17
N ALA A 137 -8.08 -11.65 2.06
CA ALA A 137 -9.12 -12.61 2.45
C ALA A 137 -10.10 -12.00 3.44
N GLU A 138 -9.76 -10.88 4.08
CA GLU A 138 -10.66 -10.21 5.02
C GLU A 138 -11.70 -9.40 4.26
N LYS A 139 -12.91 -9.38 4.76
CA LYS A 139 -13.96 -8.55 4.18
C LYS A 139 -13.74 -7.10 4.53
N ARG A 140 -14.07 -6.26 3.59
CA ARG A 140 -14.02 -4.82 3.82
C ARG A 140 -15.17 -4.35 4.70
#